data_add74590b7fffe7303076108d75953d9
#
_entry.id   add74590b7fffe7303076108d75953d9
#
_cell.length_a   1.000
_cell.length_b   1.000
_cell.length_c   1.000
_cell.angle_alpha   90.00
_cell.angle_beta   90.00
_cell.angle_gamma   90.00
#
_symmetry.space_group_name_H-M   'P 1'
#
loop_
_entity.id
_entity.type
_entity.pdbx_description
1 polymer ?
#
loop_
_entity_poly.entity_id
_entity_poly.type
_entity_poly.pdbx_seq_one_letter_code
_entity_poly.pdbx_strand_id
1 'polypeptide(L)'
;MSLTKLPVRIGRRDPRQNHFPELDLAEYDRGIASRHHATIQRDGDYYTVTDLGSTNGTQLNGSLVPPRAPQRLRQGDRIKIGEVEIEFRWS
;
A
#
# COMPACT_ATOMS: atom_id res chain seq x y z
N MET A 1 -2.47 6.39 9.31
CA MET A 1 -1.99 7.14 8.14
C MET A 1 -3.03 8.16 7.75
N SER A 2 -2.63 9.40 7.60
CA SER A 2 -3.50 10.48 7.15
C SER A 2 -3.25 10.74 5.67
N LEU A 3 -4.31 10.78 4.85
CA LEU A 3 -4.19 10.96 3.42
C LEU A 3 -4.28 12.45 3.07
N THR A 4 -3.13 13.06 2.78
CA THR A 4 -3.07 14.45 2.36
C THR A 4 -2.84 14.59 0.85
N LYS A 5 -2.40 13.51 0.19
CA LYS A 5 -2.08 13.52 -1.24
C LYS A 5 -2.35 12.15 -1.82
N LEU A 6 -3.09 12.11 -2.92
CA LEU A 6 -3.42 10.87 -3.64
C LEU A 6 -2.87 10.92 -5.06
N PRO A 7 -2.50 9.78 -5.64
CA PRO A 7 -2.48 8.46 -5.00
C PRO A 7 -1.35 8.34 -3.97
N VAL A 8 -1.51 7.45 -3.00
CA VAL A 8 -0.44 7.08 -2.08
C VAL A 8 0.19 5.79 -2.62
N ARG A 9 1.41 5.90 -3.09
CA ARG A 9 2.17 4.75 -3.56
C ARG A 9 2.89 4.12 -2.37
N ILE A 10 2.79 2.81 -2.25
CA ILE A 10 3.40 2.04 -1.17
C ILE A 10 4.46 1.13 -1.75
N GLY A 11 5.66 1.14 -1.18
CA GLY A 11 6.72 0.28 -1.65
C GLY A 11 8.05 0.61 -1.04
N ARG A 12 9.13 0.19 -1.70
CA ARG A 12 10.51 0.52 -1.30
C ARG A 12 11.10 1.54 -2.24
N ARG A 13 11.75 2.57 -1.68
CA ARG A 13 12.46 3.55 -2.48
C ARG A 13 13.56 2.86 -3.30
N ASP A 14 13.77 3.35 -4.50
CA ASP A 14 14.88 2.94 -5.35
C ASP A 14 15.46 4.18 -6.01
N PRO A 15 16.52 4.78 -5.42
CA PRO A 15 17.12 5.98 -5.96
C PRO A 15 17.71 5.80 -7.36
N ARG A 16 18.09 4.59 -7.73
CA ARG A 16 18.63 4.29 -9.07
C ARG A 16 17.59 4.49 -10.16
N GLN A 17 16.30 4.30 -9.82
CA GLN A 17 15.19 4.48 -10.73
C GLN A 17 14.40 5.75 -10.45
N ASN A 18 14.91 6.62 -9.59
CA ASN A 18 14.23 7.81 -9.14
C ASN A 18 12.83 7.50 -8.60
N HIS A 19 12.72 6.40 -7.86
CA HIS A 19 11.46 5.91 -7.31
C HIS A 19 11.39 6.20 -5.82
N PHE A 20 10.47 7.07 -5.42
CA PHE A 20 10.28 7.51 -4.04
C PHE A 20 8.79 7.45 -3.70
N PRO A 21 8.28 6.27 -3.24
CA PRO A 21 6.86 6.17 -2.90
C PRO A 21 6.52 7.04 -1.68
N GLU A 22 5.28 7.51 -1.62
CA GLU A 22 4.80 8.33 -0.50
C GLU A 22 4.89 7.57 0.82
N LEU A 23 4.64 6.27 0.79
CA LEU A 23 4.86 5.41 1.94
C LEU A 23 6.01 4.46 1.63
N ASP A 24 7.19 4.82 2.11
CA ASP A 24 8.43 4.09 1.86
C ASP A 24 8.69 3.12 3.01
N LEU A 25 8.72 1.82 2.70
CA LEU A 25 8.91 0.77 3.68
C LEU A 25 10.36 0.28 3.78
N ALA A 26 11.30 0.95 3.11
CA ALA A 26 12.68 0.48 3.04
C ALA A 26 13.34 0.28 4.41
N GLU A 27 12.98 1.10 5.39
CA GLU A 27 13.55 1.04 6.74
C GLU A 27 12.77 0.14 7.70
N TYR A 28 11.54 -0.23 7.34
CA TYR A 28 10.64 -1.00 8.20
C TYR A 28 10.49 -2.44 7.75
N ASP A 29 10.90 -2.74 6.53
CA ASP A 29 10.71 -4.03 5.91
C ASP A 29 12.06 -4.62 5.54
N ARG A 30 12.21 -5.93 5.73
CA ARG A 30 13.47 -6.62 5.48
C ARG A 30 13.64 -7.03 4.00
N GLY A 31 13.17 -6.21 3.09
CA GLY A 31 13.26 -6.51 1.67
C GLY A 31 12.14 -7.38 1.14
N ILE A 32 11.08 -7.59 1.92
CA ILE A 32 9.92 -8.39 1.52
C ILE A 32 9.00 -7.57 0.61
N ALA A 33 8.88 -6.28 0.88
CA ALA A 33 8.05 -5.40 0.07
C ALA A 33 8.69 -5.14 -1.29
N SER A 34 7.87 -5.15 -2.33
CA SER A 34 8.30 -4.80 -3.69
C SER A 34 8.48 -3.28 -3.80
N ARG A 35 9.28 -2.83 -4.78
CA ARG A 35 9.47 -1.39 -5.03
C ARG A 35 8.13 -0.72 -5.36
N HIS A 36 7.37 -1.30 -6.28
CA HIS A 36 6.00 -0.89 -6.62
C HIS A 36 5.05 -1.93 -6.04
N HIS A 37 4.70 -1.78 -4.75
CA HIS A 37 3.97 -2.83 -4.05
C HIS A 37 2.46 -2.66 -4.16
N ALA A 38 1.96 -1.51 -3.77
CA ALA A 38 0.53 -1.24 -3.77
C ALA A 38 0.28 0.26 -3.91
N THR A 39 -0.97 0.62 -4.17
CA THR A 39 -1.36 2.02 -4.24
C THR A 39 -2.71 2.21 -3.57
N ILE A 40 -2.88 3.36 -2.90
CA ILE A 40 -4.16 3.78 -2.35
C ILE A 40 -4.66 4.93 -3.20
N GLN A 41 -5.90 4.80 -3.67
CA GLN A 41 -6.55 5.80 -4.51
C GLN A 41 -7.96 6.10 -4.00
N ARG A 42 -8.50 7.21 -4.46
CA ARG A 42 -9.89 7.56 -4.22
C ARG A 42 -10.71 7.20 -5.45
N ASP A 43 -11.83 6.52 -5.22
CA ASP A 43 -12.78 6.16 -6.27
C ASP A 43 -14.16 6.65 -5.84
N GLY A 44 -14.56 7.81 -6.38
CA GLY A 44 -15.81 8.45 -5.97
C GLY A 44 -15.79 8.85 -4.49
N ASP A 45 -16.66 8.25 -3.71
CA ASP A 45 -16.83 8.57 -2.29
C ASP A 45 -16.03 7.65 -1.36
N TYR A 46 -15.24 6.74 -1.90
CA TYR A 46 -14.49 5.80 -1.08
C TYR A 46 -13.04 5.66 -1.57
N TYR A 47 -12.24 5.03 -0.73
CA TYR A 47 -10.83 4.77 -1.03
C TYR A 47 -10.64 3.30 -1.36
N THR A 48 -9.61 3.01 -2.16
CA THR A 48 -9.26 1.64 -2.54
C THR A 48 -7.78 1.39 -2.34
N VAL A 49 -7.42 0.14 -2.08
CA VAL A 49 -6.05 -0.35 -2.14
C VAL A 49 -5.96 -1.36 -3.28
N THR A 50 -4.90 -1.25 -4.07
CA THR A 50 -4.64 -2.14 -5.20
C THR A 50 -3.23 -2.68 -5.08
N ASP A 51 -3.08 -4.01 -5.05
CA ASP A 51 -1.78 -4.65 -5.16
C ASP A 51 -1.30 -4.54 -6.61
N LEU A 52 -0.07 -4.11 -6.82
CA LEU A 52 0.49 -3.85 -8.15
C LEU A 52 1.23 -5.06 -8.74
N GLY A 53 0.82 -6.27 -8.35
CA GLY A 53 1.52 -7.49 -8.76
C GLY A 53 2.77 -7.74 -7.92
N SER A 54 2.71 -7.41 -6.64
CA SER A 54 3.85 -7.58 -5.73
C SER A 54 4.25 -9.04 -5.60
N THR A 55 5.53 -9.26 -5.32
CA THR A 55 6.07 -10.62 -5.20
C THR A 55 5.46 -11.39 -4.04
N ASN A 56 5.28 -10.73 -2.89
CA ASN A 56 4.83 -11.39 -1.67
C ASN A 56 3.39 -11.07 -1.27
N GLY A 57 2.72 -10.23 -2.06
CA GLY A 57 1.30 -9.95 -1.85
C GLY A 57 1.01 -8.85 -0.85
N THR A 58 -0.24 -8.44 -0.84
CA THR A 58 -0.81 -7.45 0.08
C THR A 58 -1.99 -8.08 0.79
N GLN A 59 -2.10 -7.90 2.10
CA GLN A 59 -3.23 -8.41 2.86
C GLN A 59 -4.09 -7.24 3.35
N LEU A 60 -5.40 -7.44 3.31
CA LEU A 60 -6.37 -6.51 3.86
C LEU A 60 -7.15 -7.24 4.94
N ASN A 61 -7.03 -6.77 6.19
CA ASN A 61 -7.66 -7.39 7.35
C ASN A 61 -7.37 -8.90 7.44
N GLY A 62 -6.14 -9.30 7.15
CA GLY A 62 -5.71 -10.69 7.23
C GLY A 62 -5.98 -11.55 5.99
N SER A 63 -6.60 -10.98 4.96
CA SER A 63 -6.90 -11.71 3.72
C SER A 63 -6.07 -11.19 2.56
N LEU A 64 -5.46 -12.11 1.83
CA LEU A 64 -4.68 -11.74 0.66
C LEU A 64 -5.59 -11.16 -0.42
N VAL A 65 -5.24 -9.98 -0.93
CA VAL A 65 -6.02 -9.35 -2.00
C VAL A 65 -5.54 -9.84 -3.36
N PRO A 66 -6.46 -10.01 -4.34
CA PRO A 66 -6.05 -10.36 -5.70
C PRO A 66 -5.22 -9.23 -6.31
N PRO A 67 -4.15 -9.55 -7.06
CA PRO A 67 -3.35 -8.51 -7.70
C PRO A 67 -4.17 -7.75 -8.74
N ARG A 68 -3.92 -6.45 -8.82
CA ARG A 68 -4.52 -5.54 -9.81
C ARG A 68 -6.05 -5.44 -9.72
N ALA A 69 -6.62 -5.79 -8.57
CA ALA A 69 -8.05 -5.69 -8.30
C ALA A 69 -8.28 -4.76 -7.12
N PRO A 70 -8.77 -3.53 -7.36
CA PRO A 70 -8.98 -2.57 -6.28
C PRO A 70 -9.93 -3.10 -5.21
N GLN A 71 -9.55 -2.92 -3.95
CA GLN A 71 -10.35 -3.33 -2.79
C GLN A 71 -10.75 -2.09 -2.01
N ARG A 72 -12.03 -1.99 -1.68
CA ARG A 72 -12.53 -0.85 -0.92
C ARG A 72 -11.94 -0.82 0.49
N LEU A 73 -11.53 0.36 0.91
CA LEU A 73 -11.00 0.62 2.26
C LEU A 73 -12.03 1.34 3.10
N ARG A 74 -12.07 0.98 4.39
CA ARG A 74 -12.88 1.63 5.41
C ARG A 74 -11.99 2.10 6.54
N GLN A 75 -12.50 3.04 7.34
CA GLN A 75 -11.75 3.51 8.51
C GLN A 75 -11.36 2.33 9.40
N GLY A 76 -10.10 2.30 9.79
CA GLY A 76 -9.56 1.29 10.68
C GLY A 76 -9.15 0.00 10.00
N ASP A 77 -9.28 -0.12 8.67
CA ASP A 77 -8.81 -1.29 7.96
C ASP A 77 -7.29 -1.44 8.11
N ARG A 78 -6.83 -2.69 8.15
CA ARG A 78 -5.41 -3.00 8.30
C ARG A 78 -4.85 -3.57 7.01
N ILE A 79 -3.83 -2.91 6.51
CA ILE A 79 -3.11 -3.33 5.30
C ILE A 79 -1.77 -3.88 5.74
N LYS A 80 -1.47 -5.13 5.37
CA LYS A 80 -0.20 -5.76 5.70
C LYS A 80 0.62 -5.98 4.44
N ILE A 81 1.85 -5.51 4.49
CA ILE A 81 2.83 -5.63 3.40
C ILE A 81 4.12 -6.14 4.02
N GLY A 82 4.51 -7.37 3.65
CA GLY A 82 5.63 -8.01 4.30
C GLY A 82 5.37 -8.17 5.79
N GLU A 83 6.24 -7.61 6.62
CA GLU A 83 6.09 -7.60 8.08
C GLU A 83 5.46 -6.31 8.60
N VAL A 84 5.14 -5.36 7.72
CA VAL A 84 4.63 -4.05 8.10
C VAL A 84 3.12 -4.05 8.04
N GLU A 85 2.48 -3.66 9.13
CA GLU A 85 1.03 -3.49 9.19
C GLU A 85 0.70 -2.01 9.32
N ILE A 86 -0.21 -1.55 8.47
CA ILE A 86 -0.62 -0.15 8.37
C ILE A 86 -2.12 -0.07 8.67
N GLU A 87 -2.50 0.81 9.58
CA GLU A 87 -3.91 1.08 9.81
C GLU A 87 -4.35 2.24 8.92
N PHE A 88 -5.37 2.01 8.10
CA PHE A 88 -5.89 3.01 7.18
C PHE A 88 -6.88 3.94 7.89
N ARG A 89 -6.63 5.25 7.80
CA ARG A 89 -7.52 6.29 8.29
C ARG A 89 -7.47 7.49 7.37
N TRP A 90 -8.61 8.15 7.19
CA TRP A 90 -8.65 9.43 6.51
C TRP A 90 -9.33 10.47 7.39
N SER A 91 -9.02 11.73 7.14
CA SER A 91 -9.60 12.86 7.88
C SER A 91 -10.48 13.72 6.97
#